data_22b43fcfb3b0ca878bab10be48acfce4
#
_entry.id   22b43fcfb3b0ca878bab10be48acfce4
#
_cell.length_a   1.000
_cell.length_b   1.000
_cell.length_c   1.000
_cell.angle_alpha   90.00
_cell.angle_beta   90.00
_cell.angle_gamma   90.00
#
_symmetry.space_group_name_H-M   'P 1'
#
loop_
_entity.id
_entity.type
_entity.pdbx_description
1 polymer ?
#
loop_
_entity_poly.entity_id
_entity_poly.type
_entity_poly.pdbx_seq_one_letter_code
_entity_poly.pdbx_strand_id
1 'polypeptide(L)'
;MKIKALILAMFVCSFIAAACNQPAANSNANKPADNTNKTAASTPANTSAPANTSTPEVAQAKSGKDLYTVNCMTCHKDSGKGGKVTVEGRTMEPDDLTSAKMKAKSDDKLYSYIADGIEDEGMPAFKDKLKPEEIKAVVAHMRDLQK
;
A
#
# COMPACT_ATOMS: atom_id res chain seq x y z
N MET A 1 36.04 37.58 -23.85
CA MET A 1 35.38 38.84 -23.43
C MET A 1 34.27 38.44 -22.46
N LYS A 2 34.49 38.52 -21.16
CA LYS A 2 34.08 39.57 -20.21
C LYS A 2 32.54 39.73 -20.21
N ILE A 3 31.88 39.35 -19.12
CA ILE A 3 31.34 40.19 -18.00
C ILE A 3 30.69 39.21 -17.04
N LYS A 4 31.11 38.91 -15.85
CA LYS A 4 31.06 39.61 -14.55
C LYS A 4 29.70 40.24 -14.24
N ALA A 5 28.98 39.61 -13.26
CA ALA A 5 28.21 40.28 -12.20
C ALA A 5 27.62 39.15 -11.32
N LEU A 6 28.11 38.94 -10.27
CA LEU A 6 28.12 39.21 -8.85
C LEU A 6 26.84 39.94 -8.40
N ILE A 7 25.88 39.19 -7.83
CA ILE A 7 24.91 39.75 -6.88
C ILE A 7 24.83 38.78 -5.71
N LEU A 8 25.54 39.21 -4.68
CA LEU A 8 25.45 38.76 -3.31
C LEU A 8 24.26 39.49 -2.69
N ALA A 9 23.22 38.81 -2.35
CA ALA A 9 22.15 39.33 -1.49
C ALA A 9 21.98 38.42 -0.30
N MET A 10 22.60 38.84 0.80
CA MET A 10 22.28 38.36 2.14
C MET A 10 20.83 38.71 2.49
N PHE A 11 20.08 37.74 2.87
CA PHE A 11 18.90 37.94 3.70
C PHE A 11 19.05 37.11 4.97
N VAL A 12 19.55 37.83 5.96
CA VAL A 12 19.43 37.48 7.37
C VAL A 12 18.08 38.04 7.86
N CYS A 13 17.20 37.20 8.28
CA CYS A 13 16.11 37.54 9.21
C CYS A 13 15.61 36.25 9.84
N SER A 14 16.01 36.06 11.00
CA SER A 14 15.34 36.29 12.30
C SER A 14 14.44 35.14 12.73
N PHE A 15 14.94 34.53 13.77
CA PHE A 15 14.27 33.74 14.80
C PHE A 15 12.85 34.23 15.16
N ILE A 16 11.90 33.31 15.13
CA ILE A 16 10.82 33.32 16.12
C ILE A 16 10.65 31.89 16.64
N ALA A 17 11.07 31.71 17.88
CA ALA A 17 10.70 30.59 18.70
C ALA A 17 9.25 30.80 19.15
N ALA A 18 8.41 29.82 18.93
CA ALA A 18 7.15 29.67 19.64
C ALA A 18 7.05 28.24 20.14
N ALA A 19 7.35 28.13 21.43
CA ALA A 19 7.04 26.98 22.26
C ALA A 19 5.53 26.97 22.59
N CYS A 20 5.07 25.80 23.04
CA CYS A 20 3.77 25.48 23.64
C CYS A 20 2.76 24.89 22.64
N ASN A 21 2.30 23.67 22.78
CA ASN A 21 1.62 23.10 23.91
C ASN A 21 1.28 21.64 23.62
N GLN A 22 1.69 20.71 24.47
CA GLN A 22 1.05 19.41 24.55
C GLN A 22 -0.19 19.54 25.43
N PRO A 23 -1.27 18.86 25.09
CA PRO A 23 -1.98 18.21 26.16
C PRO A 23 -2.38 16.76 25.86
N ALA A 24 -2.13 15.98 26.88
CA ALA A 24 -2.98 14.98 27.49
C ALA A 24 -3.18 13.65 26.78
N ALA A 25 -2.53 12.68 27.39
CA ALA A 25 -2.91 11.29 27.46
C ALA A 25 -4.44 11.08 27.61
N ASN A 26 -5.01 10.27 26.74
CA ASN A 26 -6.30 9.65 27.02
C ASN A 26 -6.09 8.14 27.17
N SER A 27 -5.89 7.76 28.42
CA SER A 27 -5.94 6.37 28.88
C SER A 27 -7.40 5.93 28.88
N ASN A 28 -7.80 5.10 27.94
CA ASN A 28 -9.05 4.37 28.08
C ASN A 28 -8.74 2.88 28.31
N ALA A 29 -8.63 2.56 29.60
CA ALA A 29 -8.59 1.20 30.10
C ALA A 29 -10.01 0.62 30.00
N ASN A 30 -10.24 -0.30 29.09
CA ASN A 30 -11.42 -1.16 29.15
C ASN A 30 -11.02 -2.55 29.65
N LYS A 31 -11.43 -2.79 30.87
CA LYS A 31 -11.39 -3.99 31.70
C LYS A 31 -12.16 -5.14 31.00
N PRO A 32 -11.65 -6.38 30.97
CA PRO A 32 -12.37 -7.54 30.48
C PRO A 32 -13.45 -7.99 31.47
N ALA A 33 -14.64 -8.20 30.96
CA ALA A 33 -15.69 -8.89 31.68
C ALA A 33 -15.59 -10.38 31.39
N ASP A 34 -15.33 -11.10 32.48
CA ASP A 34 -15.46 -12.53 32.63
C ASP A 34 -16.91 -12.97 32.36
N ASN A 35 -17.12 -13.91 31.47
CA ASN A 35 -18.37 -14.63 31.38
C ASN A 35 -18.10 -16.14 31.26
N THR A 36 -17.99 -16.75 32.40
CA THR A 36 -18.08 -18.21 32.59
C THR A 36 -19.50 -18.67 32.29
N ASN A 37 -19.71 -19.50 31.27
CA ASN A 37 -20.83 -20.42 31.30
C ASN A 37 -20.39 -21.82 30.85
N LYS A 38 -20.61 -22.74 31.77
CA LYS A 38 -20.24 -24.12 31.82
C LYS A 38 -21.38 -24.99 31.29
N THR A 39 -20.99 -26.14 30.65
CA THR A 39 -21.75 -27.41 30.56
C THR A 39 -22.66 -27.55 29.33
N ALA A 40 -22.63 -28.57 28.53
CA ALA A 40 -22.39 -29.98 28.64
C ALA A 40 -22.32 -30.65 27.26
N ALA A 41 -21.73 -31.82 27.27
CA ALA A 41 -21.53 -32.76 26.18
C ALA A 41 -22.80 -33.25 25.48
N SER A 42 -22.69 -33.49 24.17
CA SER A 42 -23.22 -34.71 23.52
C SER A 42 -22.77 -34.78 22.05
N THR A 43 -21.97 -35.76 21.72
CA THR A 43 -21.81 -36.38 20.40
C THR A 43 -22.73 -37.63 20.42
N PRO A 44 -23.20 -38.24 19.32
CA PRO A 44 -22.75 -38.22 17.93
C PRO A 44 -23.88 -38.21 16.86
N ALA A 45 -23.60 -38.03 15.61
CA ALA A 45 -23.93 -38.97 14.54
C ALA A 45 -23.75 -38.35 13.16
N ASN A 46 -22.93 -39.02 12.40
CA ASN A 46 -22.74 -39.02 10.98
C ASN A 46 -24.06 -39.08 10.19
N THR A 47 -24.24 -38.18 9.21
CA THR A 47 -24.98 -38.47 7.99
C THR A 47 -24.53 -37.60 6.85
N SER A 48 -24.03 -38.27 5.83
CA SER A 48 -23.63 -37.75 4.55
C SER A 48 -24.83 -37.23 3.75
N ALA A 49 -24.64 -36.11 3.04
CA ALA A 49 -25.01 -35.92 1.65
C ALA A 49 -25.25 -34.42 1.28
N PRO A 50 -25.14 -34.03 0.05
CA PRO A 50 -24.60 -32.74 -0.35
C PRO A 50 -25.69 -31.68 -0.33
N ALA A 51 -25.56 -30.72 0.53
CA ALA A 51 -26.34 -29.49 0.45
C ALA A 51 -25.59 -28.51 -0.47
N ASN A 52 -26.12 -28.33 -1.64
CA ASN A 52 -25.82 -27.22 -2.53
C ASN A 52 -26.18 -25.92 -1.80
N THR A 53 -25.28 -25.41 -0.99
CA THR A 53 -25.44 -24.12 -0.35
C THR A 53 -24.99 -23.08 -1.34
N SER A 54 -25.95 -22.42 -1.94
CA SER A 54 -25.76 -21.15 -2.65
C SER A 54 -25.07 -20.18 -1.71
N THR A 55 -23.76 -20.15 -1.77
CA THR A 55 -22.96 -19.09 -1.17
C THR A 55 -23.44 -17.78 -1.77
N PRO A 56 -23.74 -16.74 -0.97
CA PRO A 56 -23.99 -15.42 -1.51
C PRO A 56 -22.81 -15.07 -2.41
N GLU A 57 -23.10 -14.60 -3.60
CA GLU A 57 -22.17 -14.06 -4.56
C GLU A 57 -21.31 -13.01 -3.87
N VAL A 58 -20.21 -13.45 -3.27
CA VAL A 58 -19.11 -12.58 -2.90
C VAL A 58 -18.64 -12.07 -4.25
N ALA A 59 -18.93 -10.81 -4.55
CA ALA A 59 -18.36 -10.11 -5.70
C ALA A 59 -16.89 -10.51 -5.73
N GLN A 60 -16.50 -11.29 -6.74
CA GLN A 60 -15.18 -11.94 -6.79
C GLN A 60 -14.14 -10.84 -6.66
N ALA A 61 -13.49 -10.75 -5.50
CA ALA A 61 -12.39 -9.85 -5.29
C ALA A 61 -11.37 -10.15 -6.37
N LYS A 62 -11.08 -9.18 -7.23
CA LYS A 62 -10.10 -9.34 -8.30
C LYS A 62 -8.80 -9.82 -7.67
N SER A 63 -8.17 -10.81 -8.26
CA SER A 63 -6.89 -11.30 -7.75
C SER A 63 -5.84 -10.19 -7.80
N GLY A 64 -4.83 -10.24 -6.94
CA GLY A 64 -3.73 -9.28 -6.97
C GLY A 64 -3.06 -9.20 -8.34
N LYS A 65 -2.99 -10.32 -9.06
CA LYS A 65 -2.49 -10.38 -10.44
C LYS A 65 -3.39 -9.60 -11.40
N ASP A 66 -4.71 -9.76 -11.31
CA ASP A 66 -5.65 -9.05 -12.19
C ASP A 66 -5.59 -7.54 -11.95
N LEU A 67 -5.56 -7.14 -10.67
CA LEU A 67 -5.41 -5.74 -10.27
C LEU A 67 -4.09 -5.14 -10.77
N TYR A 68 -2.99 -5.88 -10.64
CA TYR A 68 -1.69 -5.49 -11.15
C TYR A 68 -1.70 -5.33 -12.67
N THR A 69 -2.28 -6.29 -13.38
CA THR A 69 -2.37 -6.25 -14.85
C THR A 69 -3.09 -5.01 -15.35
N VAL A 70 -4.19 -4.64 -14.70
CA VAL A 70 -5.01 -3.48 -15.12
C VAL A 70 -4.37 -2.15 -14.75
N ASN A 71 -3.72 -2.06 -13.57
CA ASN A 71 -3.33 -0.78 -13.01
C ASN A 71 -1.83 -0.49 -13.02
N CYS A 72 -0.98 -1.53 -13.09
CA CYS A 72 0.46 -1.40 -12.84
C CYS A 72 1.30 -1.81 -14.04
N MET A 73 0.85 -2.81 -14.81
CA MET A 73 1.62 -3.46 -15.88
C MET A 73 2.08 -2.50 -16.98
N THR A 74 1.30 -1.45 -17.26
CA THR A 74 1.65 -0.46 -18.30
C THR A 74 3.02 0.18 -18.02
N CYS A 75 3.32 0.46 -16.76
CA CYS A 75 4.57 1.06 -16.33
C CYS A 75 5.59 0.01 -15.85
N HIS A 76 5.16 -0.92 -14.99
CA HIS A 76 6.06 -1.88 -14.36
C HIS A 76 6.25 -3.16 -15.17
N LYS A 77 5.55 -3.33 -16.30
CA LYS A 77 5.55 -4.53 -17.16
C LYS A 77 5.03 -5.76 -16.41
N ASP A 78 4.75 -6.82 -17.15
CA ASP A 78 4.29 -8.09 -16.60
C ASP A 78 5.30 -8.72 -15.62
N SER A 79 6.59 -8.57 -15.93
CA SER A 79 7.69 -9.10 -15.11
C SER A 79 7.99 -8.28 -13.84
N GLY A 80 7.39 -7.12 -13.66
CA GLY A 80 7.72 -6.20 -12.56
C GLY A 80 9.07 -5.47 -12.72
N LYS A 81 9.80 -5.69 -13.80
CA LYS A 81 11.16 -5.13 -13.98
C LYS A 81 11.19 -3.65 -14.35
N GLY A 82 10.05 -3.05 -14.64
CA GLY A 82 9.99 -1.64 -14.97
C GLY A 82 10.87 -1.24 -16.16
N GLY A 83 11.73 -0.26 -15.95
CA GLY A 83 12.61 0.31 -16.95
C GLY A 83 11.87 1.32 -17.85
N LYS A 84 12.56 1.85 -18.84
CA LYS A 84 12.05 2.97 -19.64
C LYS A 84 10.72 2.68 -20.32
N VAL A 85 9.73 3.53 -20.05
CA VAL A 85 8.39 3.51 -20.66
C VAL A 85 7.99 4.93 -21.06
N THR A 86 7.12 5.03 -22.06
CA THR A 86 6.51 6.31 -22.43
C THR A 86 4.99 6.17 -22.35
N VAL A 87 4.37 6.95 -21.48
CA VAL A 87 2.93 6.96 -21.27
C VAL A 87 2.44 8.39 -21.48
N GLU A 88 1.44 8.56 -22.33
CA GLU A 88 0.87 9.89 -22.66
C GLU A 88 1.91 10.94 -23.05
N GLY A 89 2.96 10.52 -23.78
CA GLY A 89 4.04 11.41 -24.22
C GLY A 89 5.10 11.73 -23.16
N ARG A 90 4.94 11.24 -21.92
CA ARG A 90 5.93 11.38 -20.84
C ARG A 90 6.78 10.13 -20.73
N THR A 91 8.09 10.30 -20.79
CA THR A 91 9.03 9.20 -20.57
C THR A 91 9.37 9.13 -19.09
N MET A 92 9.25 7.95 -18.51
CA MET A 92 9.59 7.65 -17.11
C MET A 92 10.34 6.31 -17.03
N GLU A 93 10.99 6.06 -15.92
CA GLU A 93 11.76 4.83 -15.68
C GLU A 93 11.38 4.23 -14.33
N PRO A 94 10.22 3.52 -14.26
CA PRO A 94 9.77 2.86 -13.04
C PRO A 94 10.81 1.88 -12.50
N ASP A 95 10.96 1.87 -11.17
CA ASP A 95 11.85 0.96 -10.45
C ASP A 95 11.55 -0.51 -10.79
N ASP A 96 12.59 -1.34 -10.78
CA ASP A 96 12.49 -2.80 -10.84
C ASP A 96 11.96 -3.33 -9.50
N LEU A 97 10.70 -3.77 -9.51
CA LEU A 97 10.00 -4.31 -8.35
C LEU A 97 10.62 -5.62 -7.84
N THR A 98 11.43 -6.29 -8.66
CA THR A 98 12.10 -7.56 -8.31
C THR A 98 13.52 -7.34 -7.76
N SER A 99 13.99 -6.10 -7.71
CA SER A 99 15.31 -5.74 -7.22
C SER A 99 15.50 -6.04 -5.74
N ALA A 100 16.74 -6.23 -5.31
CA ALA A 100 17.09 -6.42 -3.89
C ALA A 100 16.62 -5.23 -3.02
N LYS A 101 16.69 -4.00 -3.55
CA LYS A 101 16.18 -2.77 -2.91
C LYS A 101 14.68 -2.88 -2.60
N MET A 102 13.89 -3.38 -3.54
CA MET A 102 12.44 -3.51 -3.36
C MET A 102 12.08 -4.73 -2.49
N LYS A 103 12.80 -5.84 -2.62
CA LYS A 103 12.64 -7.01 -1.74
C LYS A 103 12.85 -6.68 -0.26
N ALA A 104 13.79 -5.78 0.04
CA ALA A 104 14.11 -5.36 1.41
C ALA A 104 13.05 -4.43 2.05
N LYS A 105 12.09 -3.90 1.29
CA LYS A 105 11.03 -3.07 1.84
C LYS A 105 9.95 -3.93 2.51
N SER A 106 9.37 -3.42 3.60
CA SER A 106 8.21 -4.08 4.23
C SER A 106 6.96 -3.97 3.36
N ASP A 107 5.99 -4.85 3.59
CA ASP A 107 4.70 -4.82 2.89
C ASP A 107 3.95 -3.52 3.16
N ASP A 108 4.03 -2.99 4.38
CA ASP A 108 3.42 -1.69 4.71
C ASP A 108 4.05 -0.55 3.91
N LYS A 109 5.36 -0.60 3.67
CA LYS A 109 6.04 0.41 2.85
C LYS A 109 5.63 0.30 1.38
N LEU A 110 5.53 -0.92 0.85
CA LEU A 110 5.02 -1.16 -0.50
C LEU A 110 3.57 -0.73 -0.63
N TYR A 111 2.75 -1.02 0.38
CA TYR A 111 1.37 -0.56 0.47
C TYR A 111 1.28 0.97 0.38
N SER A 112 2.07 1.69 1.19
CA SER A 112 2.08 3.16 1.19
C SER A 112 2.47 3.73 -0.17
N TYR A 113 3.45 3.16 -0.86
CA TYR A 113 3.81 3.59 -2.20
C TYR A 113 2.67 3.45 -3.19
N ILE A 114 1.88 2.38 -3.10
CA ILE A 114 0.72 2.17 -3.98
C ILE A 114 -0.42 3.11 -3.56
N ALA A 115 -0.73 3.17 -2.28
CA ALA A 115 -1.84 3.97 -1.77
C ALA A 115 -1.67 5.46 -2.07
N ASP A 116 -0.50 6.00 -1.74
CA ASP A 116 -0.22 7.43 -1.78
C ASP A 116 0.46 7.88 -3.09
N GLY A 117 0.99 6.93 -3.86
CA GLY A 117 1.78 7.24 -5.06
C GLY A 117 3.20 7.72 -4.73
N ILE A 118 3.95 8.03 -5.77
CA ILE A 118 5.28 8.66 -5.71
C ILE A 118 5.29 9.75 -6.79
N GLU A 119 4.83 10.93 -6.40
CA GLU A 119 4.56 12.03 -7.34
C GLU A 119 5.82 12.43 -8.13
N ASP A 120 6.95 12.54 -7.45
CA ASP A 120 8.24 12.91 -8.06
C ASP A 120 8.71 11.89 -9.12
N GLU A 121 8.30 10.64 -9.02
CA GLU A 121 8.61 9.56 -9.97
C GLU A 121 7.48 9.34 -10.98
N GLY A 122 6.38 10.08 -10.86
CA GLY A 122 5.22 10.02 -11.75
C GLY A 122 4.30 8.81 -11.50
N MET A 123 4.42 8.15 -10.36
CA MET A 123 3.50 7.08 -9.94
C MET A 123 2.27 7.68 -9.25
N PRO A 124 1.06 7.50 -9.80
CA PRO A 124 -0.16 8.05 -9.20
C PRO A 124 -0.55 7.32 -7.92
N ALA A 125 -1.33 8.01 -7.07
CA ALA A 125 -1.98 7.40 -5.91
C ALA A 125 -3.14 6.48 -6.35
N PHE A 126 -3.31 5.36 -5.64
CA PHE A 126 -4.36 4.38 -5.92
C PHE A 126 -5.40 4.24 -4.81
N LYS A 127 -5.25 4.90 -3.66
CA LYS A 127 -6.19 4.82 -2.53
C LYS A 127 -7.62 5.22 -2.88
N ASP A 128 -7.82 6.05 -3.91
CA ASP A 128 -9.14 6.47 -4.39
C ASP A 128 -9.69 5.54 -5.49
N LYS A 129 -8.87 4.60 -5.98
CA LYS A 129 -9.23 3.65 -7.05
C LYS A 129 -9.32 2.21 -6.57
N LEU A 130 -8.53 1.85 -5.59
CA LEU A 130 -8.42 0.51 -5.03
C LEU A 130 -8.74 0.55 -3.55
N LYS A 131 -9.50 -0.44 -3.10
CA LYS A 131 -9.76 -0.64 -1.68
C LYS A 131 -8.49 -1.10 -0.95
N PRO A 132 -8.41 -0.92 0.37
CA PRO A 132 -7.24 -1.36 1.15
C PRO A 132 -6.88 -2.83 0.95
N GLU A 133 -7.86 -3.72 0.87
CA GLU A 133 -7.68 -5.15 0.63
C GLU A 133 -7.17 -5.44 -0.79
N GLU A 134 -7.57 -4.66 -1.79
CA GLU A 134 -7.10 -4.78 -3.16
C GLU A 134 -5.63 -4.34 -3.27
N ILE A 135 -5.25 -3.26 -2.59
CA ILE A 135 -3.83 -2.83 -2.53
C ILE A 135 -2.97 -3.91 -1.87
N LYS A 136 -3.44 -4.53 -0.77
CA LYS A 136 -2.74 -5.65 -0.15
C LYS A 136 -2.60 -6.85 -1.09
N ALA A 137 -3.62 -7.14 -1.88
CA ALA A 137 -3.55 -8.19 -2.89
C ALA A 137 -2.50 -7.87 -3.98
N VAL A 138 -2.39 -6.61 -4.41
CA VAL A 138 -1.32 -6.18 -5.33
C VAL A 138 0.05 -6.36 -4.70
N VAL A 139 0.25 -5.98 -3.43
CA VAL A 139 1.51 -6.19 -2.71
C VAL A 139 1.87 -7.68 -2.66
N ALA A 140 0.90 -8.56 -2.37
CA ALA A 140 1.12 -10.00 -2.38
C ALA A 140 1.57 -10.50 -3.76
N HIS A 141 0.95 -10.03 -4.86
CA HIS A 141 1.40 -10.35 -6.21
C HIS A 141 2.81 -9.82 -6.51
N MET A 142 3.17 -8.63 -6.05
CA MET A 142 4.54 -8.12 -6.15
C MET A 142 5.54 -9.07 -5.45
N ARG A 143 5.18 -9.63 -4.29
CA ARG A 143 6.01 -10.64 -3.60
C ARG A 143 6.17 -11.93 -4.43
N ASP A 144 5.14 -12.32 -5.16
CA ASP A 144 5.24 -13.45 -6.08
C ASP A 144 6.21 -13.19 -7.24
N LEU A 145 6.22 -11.97 -7.79
CA LEU A 145 7.20 -11.57 -8.81
C LEU A 145 8.65 -11.53 -8.27
N GLN A 146 8.83 -11.42 -6.95
CA GLN A 146 10.13 -11.33 -6.29
C GLN A 146 10.76 -12.70 -5.96
N LYS A 147 10.05 -13.80 -6.20
CA LYS A 147 10.53 -15.17 -5.98
C LYS A 147 11.45 -15.58 -7.10
#